data_4f91ae2291cbfb750af3bff1d8e63200
#
_entry.id   4f91ae2291cbfb750af3bff1d8e63200
#
_cell.length_a   1.000
_cell.length_b   1.000
_cell.length_c   1.000
_cell.angle_alpha   90.00
_cell.angle_beta   90.00
_cell.angle_gamma   90.00
#
_symmetry.space_group_name_H-M   'P 1'
#
loop_
_entity.id
_entity.type
_entity.pdbx_description
1 polymer ?
#
loop_
_entity_poly.entity_id
_entity_poly.type
_entity_poly.pdbx_seq_one_letter_code
_entity_poly.pdbx_strand_id
1 'polypeptide(L)'
;MAKPSGYVMRQQLMNKTYIDFAEKTMKQFMLDTIMITMHLEFGWGPERLHRLAKAWGKVYSDHYQAVNADNPEADYLRDQIDKALRAAFKDSMDVEPFETRYEELKKVGYGRKK
;
A
#
# COMPACT_ATOMS: atom_id res chain seq x y z
N MET A 1 -35.77 2.72 4.46
CA MET A 1 -34.67 3.62 4.15
C MET A 1 -34.89 4.30 2.82
N ALA A 2 -34.80 5.60 2.79
CA ALA A 2 -34.98 6.34 1.54
C ALA A 2 -33.78 6.12 0.62
N LYS A 3 -34.04 5.92 -0.67
CA LYS A 3 -32.94 5.82 -1.64
C LYS A 3 -32.26 7.18 -1.78
N PRO A 4 -30.93 7.23 -1.94
CA PRO A 4 -30.24 8.48 -2.22
C PRO A 4 -30.77 9.13 -3.50
N SER A 5 -30.78 10.46 -3.57
CA SER A 5 -31.15 11.16 -4.78
C SER A 5 -30.18 10.83 -5.91
N GLY A 6 -30.61 11.01 -7.17
CA GLY A 6 -29.73 10.83 -8.32
C GLY A 6 -28.49 11.68 -8.26
N TYR A 7 -28.59 12.90 -7.70
CA TYR A 7 -27.44 13.77 -7.50
C TYR A 7 -26.42 13.15 -6.53
N VAL A 8 -26.88 12.65 -5.38
CA VAL A 8 -26.02 12.04 -4.37
C VAL A 8 -25.34 10.79 -4.95
N MET A 9 -26.10 9.97 -5.67
CA MET A 9 -25.53 8.77 -6.31
C MET A 9 -24.43 9.13 -7.31
N ARG A 10 -24.62 10.16 -8.11
CA ARG A 10 -23.59 10.60 -9.06
C ARG A 10 -22.34 11.13 -8.34
N GLN A 11 -22.51 11.87 -7.25
CA GLN A 11 -21.41 12.36 -6.45
C GLN A 11 -20.61 11.21 -5.84
N GLN A 12 -21.29 10.20 -5.30
CA GLN A 12 -20.63 9.03 -4.73
C GLN A 12 -19.84 8.26 -5.79
N LEU A 13 -20.43 8.10 -6.98
CA LEU A 13 -19.76 7.41 -8.08
C LEU A 13 -18.54 8.20 -8.56
N MET A 14 -18.65 9.50 -8.69
CA MET A 14 -17.53 10.35 -9.10
C MET A 14 -16.40 10.32 -8.09
N ASN A 15 -16.73 10.36 -6.80
CA ASN A 15 -15.73 10.29 -5.73
C ASN A 15 -14.99 8.94 -5.75
N LYS A 16 -15.73 7.86 -5.94
CA LYS A 16 -15.14 6.53 -6.04
C LYS A 16 -14.21 6.43 -7.25
N THR A 17 -14.65 6.92 -8.40
CA THR A 17 -13.85 6.92 -9.63
C THR A 17 -12.55 7.72 -9.44
N TYR A 18 -12.63 8.86 -8.78
CA TYR A 18 -11.47 9.68 -8.48
C TYR A 18 -10.49 8.94 -7.55
N ILE A 19 -11.00 8.31 -6.50
CA ILE A 19 -10.17 7.56 -5.55
C ILE A 19 -9.46 6.42 -6.26
N ASP A 20 -10.19 5.63 -7.07
CA ASP A 20 -9.61 4.52 -7.83
C ASP A 20 -8.52 5.02 -8.78
N PHE A 21 -8.75 6.13 -9.46
CA PHE A 21 -7.76 6.75 -10.35
C PHE A 21 -6.51 7.17 -9.57
N ALA A 22 -6.68 7.83 -8.42
CA ALA A 22 -5.58 8.30 -7.60
C ALA A 22 -4.74 7.12 -7.09
N GLU A 23 -5.39 6.04 -6.64
CA GLU A 23 -4.70 4.85 -6.17
C GLU A 23 -3.85 4.21 -7.27
N LYS A 24 -4.41 4.06 -8.47
CA LYS A 24 -3.67 3.48 -9.60
C LYS A 24 -2.50 4.37 -10.01
N THR A 25 -2.72 5.68 -10.02
CA THR A 25 -1.68 6.64 -10.38
C THR A 25 -0.52 6.58 -9.38
N MET A 26 -0.82 6.57 -8.09
CA MET A 26 0.20 6.51 -7.05
C MET A 26 0.93 5.17 -7.06
N LYS A 27 0.22 4.07 -7.30
CA LYS A 27 0.84 2.75 -7.42
C LYS A 27 1.85 2.73 -8.57
N GLN A 28 1.47 3.25 -9.72
CA GLN A 28 2.38 3.31 -10.87
C GLN A 28 3.57 4.23 -10.60
N PHE A 29 3.32 5.38 -9.97
CA PHE A 29 4.40 6.30 -9.60
C PHE A 29 5.39 5.67 -8.64
N MET A 30 4.91 4.94 -7.64
CA MET A 30 5.80 4.22 -6.72
C MET A 30 6.66 3.20 -7.46
N LEU A 31 6.08 2.44 -8.36
CA LEU A 31 6.84 1.46 -9.14
C LEU A 31 7.88 2.14 -10.01
N ASP A 32 7.48 3.22 -10.71
CA ASP A 32 8.41 3.97 -11.56
C ASP A 32 9.60 4.49 -10.76
N THR A 33 9.34 5.09 -9.60
CA THR A 33 10.42 5.66 -8.78
C THR A 33 11.32 4.58 -8.19
N ILE A 34 10.76 3.43 -7.81
CA ILE A 34 11.57 2.29 -7.36
C ILE A 34 12.50 1.81 -8.49
N MET A 35 11.97 1.65 -9.70
CA MET A 35 12.78 1.20 -10.84
C MET A 35 13.87 2.20 -11.18
N ILE A 36 13.56 3.49 -11.18
CA ILE A 36 14.55 4.53 -11.42
C ILE A 36 15.65 4.50 -10.35
N THR A 37 15.26 4.36 -9.09
CA THR A 37 16.22 4.27 -7.98
C THR A 37 17.14 3.07 -8.13
N MET A 38 16.58 1.90 -8.45
CA MET A 38 17.38 0.69 -8.60
C MET A 38 18.37 0.82 -9.77
N HIS A 39 17.98 1.50 -10.83
CA HIS A 39 18.87 1.74 -11.95
C HIS A 39 19.99 2.73 -11.57
N LEU A 40 19.62 3.88 -10.98
CA LEU A 40 20.59 4.93 -10.68
C LEU A 40 21.55 4.54 -9.57
N GLU A 41 21.07 3.90 -8.52
CA GLU A 41 21.88 3.61 -7.32
C GLU A 41 22.57 2.25 -7.38
N PHE A 42 21.95 1.28 -8.06
CA PHE A 42 22.45 -0.10 -8.05
C PHE A 42 22.80 -0.63 -9.44
N GLY A 43 22.64 0.19 -10.48
CA GLY A 43 23.05 -0.17 -11.84
C GLY A 43 22.22 -1.27 -12.48
N TRP A 44 20.98 -1.47 -12.03
CA TRP A 44 20.15 -2.52 -12.60
C TRP A 44 19.74 -2.19 -14.04
N GLY A 45 19.83 -3.20 -14.92
CA GLY A 45 19.39 -3.09 -16.31
C GLY A 45 17.99 -3.63 -16.54
N PRO A 46 17.58 -3.73 -17.82
CA PRO A 46 16.20 -4.08 -18.18
C PRO A 46 15.69 -5.39 -17.60
N GLU A 47 16.50 -6.44 -17.61
CA GLU A 47 16.05 -7.75 -17.11
C GLU A 47 15.71 -7.72 -15.64
N ARG A 48 16.59 -7.11 -14.82
CA ARG A 48 16.34 -6.99 -13.38
C ARG A 48 15.17 -6.09 -13.07
N LEU A 49 15.02 -5.00 -13.84
CA LEU A 49 13.90 -4.09 -13.66
C LEU A 49 12.57 -4.75 -14.02
N HIS A 50 12.51 -5.55 -15.07
CA HIS A 50 11.32 -6.32 -15.41
C HIS A 50 10.94 -7.31 -14.30
N ARG A 51 11.95 -8.01 -13.76
CA ARG A 51 11.71 -8.95 -12.65
C ARG A 51 11.22 -8.22 -11.41
N LEU A 52 11.81 -7.05 -11.12
CA LEU A 52 11.38 -6.24 -9.98
C LEU A 52 9.93 -5.82 -10.14
N ALA A 53 9.55 -5.29 -11.30
CA ALA A 53 8.19 -4.81 -11.54
C ALA A 53 7.18 -5.92 -11.35
N LYS A 54 7.45 -7.11 -11.88
CA LYS A 54 6.57 -8.26 -11.76
C LYS A 54 6.45 -8.74 -10.32
N ALA A 55 7.58 -8.88 -9.63
CA ALA A 55 7.61 -9.33 -8.25
C ALA A 55 6.96 -8.31 -7.32
N TRP A 56 7.23 -7.02 -7.54
CA TRP A 56 6.65 -5.95 -6.72
C TRP A 56 5.13 -5.93 -6.83
N GLY A 57 4.59 -6.11 -8.03
CA GLY A 57 3.15 -6.14 -8.22
C GLY A 57 2.48 -7.21 -7.38
N LYS A 58 3.09 -8.40 -7.30
CA LYS A 58 2.57 -9.48 -6.48
C LYS A 58 2.66 -9.15 -4.99
N VAL A 59 3.80 -8.66 -4.53
CA VAL A 59 4.00 -8.29 -3.12
C VAL A 59 3.03 -7.18 -2.72
N TYR A 60 2.85 -6.18 -3.58
CA TYR A 60 1.89 -5.11 -3.34
C TYR A 60 0.47 -5.67 -3.18
N SER A 61 0.05 -6.53 -4.10
CA SER A 61 -1.29 -7.12 -4.05
C SER A 61 -1.49 -8.00 -2.81
N ASP A 62 -0.46 -8.75 -2.43
CA ASP A 62 -0.54 -9.64 -1.26
C ASP A 62 -0.67 -8.86 0.05
N HIS A 63 -0.15 -7.63 0.11
CA HIS A 63 -0.10 -6.85 1.36
C HIS A 63 -1.01 -5.61 1.38
N TYR A 64 -1.60 -5.28 0.25
CA TYR A 64 -2.38 -4.04 0.10
C TYR A 64 -3.48 -3.89 1.15
N GLN A 65 -4.14 -5.00 1.51
CA GLN A 65 -5.25 -4.96 2.46
C GLN A 65 -4.83 -4.59 3.89
N ALA A 66 -3.54 -4.60 4.18
CA ALA A 66 -3.05 -4.16 5.49
C ALA A 66 -3.38 -2.69 5.77
N VAL A 67 -3.51 -1.87 4.72
CA VAL A 67 -3.85 -0.45 4.84
C VAL A 67 -5.34 -0.17 4.59
N ASN A 68 -6.15 -1.21 4.49
CA ASN A 68 -7.60 -1.09 4.32
C ASN A 68 -8.29 -1.22 5.67
N ALA A 69 -8.89 -0.12 6.16
CA ALA A 69 -9.56 -0.06 7.46
C ALA A 69 -10.70 -1.05 7.59
N ASP A 70 -11.39 -1.34 6.49
CA ASP A 70 -12.59 -2.16 6.50
C ASP A 70 -12.29 -3.66 6.45
N ASN A 71 -11.03 -4.04 6.26
CA ASN A 71 -10.67 -5.45 6.19
C ASN A 71 -10.44 -6.02 7.60
N PRO A 72 -11.21 -7.04 8.01
CA PRO A 72 -11.05 -7.63 9.34
C PRO A 72 -9.72 -8.33 9.54
N GLU A 73 -9.00 -8.67 8.47
CA GLU A 73 -7.69 -9.31 8.55
C GLU A 73 -6.53 -8.33 8.48
N ALA A 74 -6.80 -7.01 8.51
CA ALA A 74 -5.76 -6.01 8.38
C ALA A 74 -4.65 -6.17 9.43
N ASP A 75 -5.01 -6.49 10.68
CA ASP A 75 -4.01 -6.66 11.75
C ASP A 75 -3.07 -7.83 11.46
N TYR A 76 -3.60 -8.94 10.95
CA TYR A 76 -2.78 -10.08 10.55
C TYR A 76 -1.82 -9.68 9.43
N LEU A 77 -2.30 -8.96 8.42
CA LEU A 77 -1.47 -8.53 7.29
C LEU A 77 -0.39 -7.53 7.74
N ARG A 78 -0.69 -6.66 8.69
CA ARG A 78 0.30 -5.74 9.27
C ARG A 78 1.43 -6.48 9.96
N ASP A 79 1.08 -7.51 10.72
CA ASP A 79 2.07 -8.37 11.36
C ASP A 79 2.94 -9.10 10.33
N GLN A 80 2.35 -9.53 9.21
CA GLN A 80 3.10 -10.19 8.14
C GLN A 80 4.09 -9.23 7.48
N ILE A 81 3.71 -7.97 7.28
CA ILE A 81 4.62 -6.95 6.75
C ILE A 81 5.80 -6.74 7.70
N ASP A 82 5.52 -6.59 8.99
CA ASP A 82 6.57 -6.38 9.99
C ASP A 82 7.54 -7.57 10.04
N LYS A 83 7.02 -8.79 9.99
CA LYS A 83 7.84 -10.00 9.97
C LYS A 83 8.71 -10.08 8.72
N ALA A 84 8.13 -9.76 7.56
CA ALA A 84 8.85 -9.78 6.29
C ALA A 84 9.99 -8.78 6.27
N LEU A 85 9.76 -7.57 6.81
CA LEU A 85 10.80 -6.55 6.89
C LEU A 85 11.92 -6.95 7.85
N ARG A 86 11.56 -7.49 9.02
CA ARG A 86 12.56 -7.96 9.98
C ARG A 86 13.42 -9.06 9.39
N ALA A 87 12.81 -10.00 8.68
CA ALA A 87 13.54 -11.07 8.01
C ALA A 87 14.48 -10.51 6.94
N ALA A 88 14.04 -9.51 6.17
CA ALA A 88 14.86 -8.89 5.13
C ALA A 88 16.09 -8.21 5.71
N PHE A 89 15.97 -7.60 6.88
CA PHE A 89 17.08 -6.95 7.54
C PHE A 89 17.89 -7.88 8.45
N LYS A 90 17.48 -9.15 8.57
CA LYS A 90 18.15 -10.18 9.39
C LYS A 90 18.36 -9.72 10.84
N ASP A 91 17.41 -8.97 11.36
CA ASP A 91 17.47 -8.39 12.71
C ASP A 91 18.69 -7.47 12.94
N SER A 92 19.35 -7.04 11.86
CA SER A 92 20.52 -6.14 11.96
C SER A 92 20.13 -4.69 12.13
N MET A 93 18.86 -4.36 11.89
CA MET A 93 18.29 -3.03 12.09
C MET A 93 16.97 -3.15 12.81
N ASP A 94 16.65 -2.14 13.61
CA ASP A 94 15.36 -2.08 14.25
C ASP A 94 14.30 -1.69 13.22
N VAL A 95 13.34 -2.58 13.02
CA VAL A 95 12.18 -2.28 12.19
C VAL A 95 11.08 -1.78 13.11
N GLU A 96 10.71 -0.51 12.95
CA GLU A 96 9.64 0.07 13.74
C GLU A 96 8.32 -0.62 13.42
N PRO A 97 7.43 -0.77 14.43
CA PRO A 97 6.13 -1.39 14.19
C PRO A 97 5.31 -0.65 13.14
N PHE A 98 4.36 -1.36 12.53
CA PHE A 98 3.49 -0.79 11.51
C PHE A 98 2.84 0.51 11.97
N GLU A 99 2.31 0.52 13.18
CA GLU A 99 1.62 1.69 13.74
C GLU A 99 2.50 2.93 13.79
N THR A 100 3.78 2.75 14.04
CA THR A 100 4.74 3.87 14.08
C THR A 100 5.08 4.37 12.70
N ARG A 101 5.28 3.44 11.74
CA ARG A 101 5.59 3.81 10.37
C ARG A 101 4.40 4.45 9.65
N TYR A 102 3.18 4.13 10.08
CA TYR A 102 1.93 4.58 9.46
C TYR A 102 1.10 5.43 10.40
N GLU A 103 1.74 6.38 11.08
CA GLU A 103 1.06 7.26 12.04
C GLU A 103 -0.13 7.99 11.43
N GLU A 104 -0.03 8.37 10.16
CA GLU A 104 -1.10 9.13 9.51
C GLU A 104 -2.42 8.34 9.44
N LEU A 105 -2.35 7.02 9.44
CA LEU A 105 -3.56 6.20 9.43
C LEU A 105 -4.36 6.34 10.72
N LYS A 106 -3.72 6.60 11.85
CA LYS A 106 -4.39 6.81 13.14
C LYS A 106 -5.27 8.05 13.13
N LYS A 107 -4.84 9.09 12.40
CA LYS A 107 -5.55 10.38 12.31
C LYS A 107 -6.90 10.27 11.62
N VAL A 108 -7.09 9.23 10.80
CA VAL A 108 -8.36 8.98 10.11
C VAL A 108 -9.14 7.83 10.75
N GLY A 109 -8.86 7.53 12.02
CA GLY A 109 -9.55 6.47 12.74
C GLY A 109 -9.11 5.07 12.36
N TYR A 110 -7.95 4.94 11.77
CA TYR A 110 -7.44 3.70 11.19
C TYR A 110 -6.48 3.01 12.17
N GLY A 111 -6.93 2.73 13.35
CA GLY A 111 -6.08 2.10 14.34
C GLY A 111 -6.68 0.82 14.85
N ARG A 112 -5.84 0.00 15.51
CA ARG A 112 -6.34 -1.16 16.24
C ARG A 112 -7.21 -0.65 17.38
N LYS A 113 -8.40 -1.19 17.50
CA LYS A 113 -9.21 -0.94 18.68
C LYS A 113 -8.58 -1.67 19.84
N LYS A 114 -8.35 -0.92 20.88
CA LYS A 114 -7.87 -1.51 22.13
C LYS A 114 -9.01 -2.25 22.83
#